data_ba653f6e323a74827de08c26967b8e04
#
_entry.id   ba653f6e323a74827de08c26967b8e04
#
_cell.length_a   1.000
_cell.length_b   1.000
_cell.length_c   1.000
_cell.angle_alpha   90.00
_cell.angle_beta   90.00
_cell.angle_gamma   90.00
#
_symmetry.space_group_name_H-M   'P 1'
#
loop_
_entity.id
_entity.type
_entity.pdbx_description
1 polymer ?
#
loop_
_entity_poly.entity_id
_entity_poly.type
_entity_poly.pdbx_seq_one_letter_code
_entity_poly.pdbx_strand_id
1 'polypeptide(L)'
;MSMVLTLPMSAGCLERRGTAIGPNIGFGQDVSVGDFGVTRVDLLFVIDNSGSMSQEQDNLAVQIPALVRDLVSPPDHDADGEPDWAAVESLRIGIATTDVGTGSVMYPGSRCAPRGEDGALREGLFEWVSGDDPDALATDVERVVAGLGIGGCAFEQPLEAAMRATERARVEHDFPRDDSLFALVVVTDEEDCSVENDDAFFSDVMTMTANVHCSRRWDRLRPVSEVLASIRGEREPEMFLFAAIAGIPTGWAGDDIGALLETEDMQYREYVDPSQGLRLRPACQEVTAEGEDLGKADPARRLAQLAQQSPDSVLTTICTEDFGPAVAEIGARIGSRLEGVCLVRALPTSESSGVPCRVQVTLPPGTPCSAHPGYTRFADDGEGREICAVAQVPFEGESGFFYQEGERGTCPQLSLTPDAHPPVRAVLRAECFAEILLEDGAQCARHSQCESGFCDGAIDACTSHPELPGSEPPPTGG
;
A
#
# COMPACT_ATOMS: atom_id res chain seq x y z
N MET A 1 49.00 15.64 85.02
CA MET A 1 49.36 14.47 84.15
C MET A 1 48.09 14.11 83.42
N SER A 2 47.81 14.76 82.27
CA SER A 2 46.63 14.54 81.43
C SER A 2 47.06 13.72 80.23
N MET A 3 46.49 12.57 80.11
CA MET A 3 46.70 11.59 79.02
C MET A 3 45.69 11.86 77.94
N VAL A 4 46.15 12.33 76.78
CA VAL A 4 45.35 12.56 75.60
C VAL A 4 45.35 11.27 74.81
N LEU A 5 44.16 10.69 74.65
CA LEU A 5 43.93 9.49 73.87
C LEU A 5 43.56 9.95 72.46
N THR A 6 44.43 9.73 71.47
CA THR A 6 44.14 9.93 70.04
C THR A 6 43.60 8.64 69.45
N LEU A 7 42.34 8.67 69.04
CA LEU A 7 41.70 7.58 68.18
C LEU A 7 42.05 7.85 66.70
N PRO A 8 42.44 6.84 65.95
CA PRO A 8 42.57 6.97 64.47
C PRO A 8 41.21 6.92 63.81
N MET A 9 40.87 8.03 63.15
CA MET A 9 39.74 7.97 62.16
C MET A 9 40.22 7.24 60.95
N SER A 10 39.70 6.02 60.75
CA SER A 10 39.72 5.30 59.49
C SER A 10 38.66 5.88 58.57
N ALA A 11 39.06 6.71 57.61
CA ALA A 11 38.20 7.11 56.51
C ALA A 11 38.03 5.94 55.56
N GLY A 12 36.94 5.17 55.72
CA GLY A 12 36.50 4.21 54.75
C GLY A 12 35.75 4.94 53.63
N CYS A 13 36.44 5.24 52.53
CA CYS A 13 35.78 5.59 51.29
C CYS A 13 35.06 4.35 50.78
N LEU A 14 33.76 4.29 50.96
CA LEU A 14 32.89 3.40 50.19
C LEU A 14 32.83 3.92 48.76
N GLU A 15 33.68 3.42 47.88
CA GLU A 15 33.47 3.51 46.44
C GLU A 15 32.19 2.74 46.11
N ARG A 16 31.07 3.42 46.13
CA ARG A 16 29.89 2.96 45.36
C ARG A 16 30.22 3.21 43.92
N ARG A 17 30.62 2.17 43.19
CA ARG A 17 30.51 2.15 41.73
C ARG A 17 29.01 2.19 41.41
N GLY A 18 28.50 3.40 41.21
CA GLY A 18 27.19 3.57 40.58
C GLY A 18 27.32 3.06 39.16
N THR A 19 26.74 1.93 38.87
CA THR A 19 26.43 1.53 37.48
C THR A 19 25.59 2.68 36.92
N ALA A 20 26.09 3.39 35.94
CA ALA A 20 25.29 4.36 35.21
C ALA A 20 24.11 3.55 34.58
N ILE A 21 22.91 3.80 35.09
CA ILE A 21 21.70 3.36 34.42
C ILE A 21 21.59 4.33 33.25
N GLY A 22 22.11 3.91 32.08
CA GLY A 22 21.78 4.59 30.84
C GLY A 22 20.26 4.58 30.68
N PRO A 23 19.63 5.69 30.31
CA PRO A 23 18.20 5.63 29.99
C PRO A 23 18.03 4.64 28.82
N ASN A 24 17.34 3.52 29.05
CA ASN A 24 16.80 2.74 27.96
C ASN A 24 15.76 3.62 27.29
N ILE A 25 16.13 4.30 26.21
CA ILE A 25 15.19 5.00 25.36
C ILE A 25 14.64 3.94 24.41
N GLY A 26 13.54 3.32 24.77
CA GLY A 26 12.78 2.46 23.88
C GLY A 26 11.82 3.31 23.06
N PHE A 27 11.69 3.09 21.77
CA PHE A 27 10.55 3.53 21.01
C PHE A 27 9.43 2.51 21.20
N GLY A 28 8.29 2.98 21.73
CA GLY A 28 7.05 2.23 21.58
C GLY A 28 6.51 2.45 20.17
N GLN A 29 6.35 1.42 19.39
CA GLN A 29 5.45 1.45 18.25
C GLN A 29 4.06 1.13 18.77
N ASP A 30 3.18 2.13 18.76
CA ASP A 30 1.76 1.94 19.02
C ASP A 30 1.08 1.85 17.66
N VAL A 31 0.68 0.66 17.29
CA VAL A 31 -0.07 0.43 16.06
C VAL A 31 -1.49 0.13 16.49
N SER A 32 -2.38 1.08 16.28
CA SER A 32 -3.82 0.87 16.46
C SER A 32 -4.40 0.54 15.10
N VAL A 33 -4.83 -0.69 14.89
CA VAL A 33 -5.53 -1.11 13.68
C VAL A 33 -7.00 -1.23 14.03
N GLY A 34 -7.80 -0.33 13.49
CA GLY A 34 -9.24 -0.53 13.43
C GLY A 34 -9.52 -1.69 12.48
N ASP A 35 -10.35 -2.64 12.91
CA ASP A 35 -10.75 -3.82 12.13
C ASP A 35 -9.58 -4.72 11.65
N PHE A 36 -8.90 -5.34 12.59
CA PHE A 36 -7.99 -6.44 12.30
C PHE A 36 -8.79 -7.69 11.87
N GLY A 37 -8.33 -8.32 10.81
CA GLY A 37 -9.07 -9.41 10.18
C GLY A 37 -10.01 -8.87 9.11
N VAL A 38 -9.51 -7.94 8.28
CA VAL A 38 -10.22 -7.53 7.08
C VAL A 38 -10.34 -8.74 6.18
N THR A 39 -11.49 -9.39 6.26
CA THR A 39 -11.85 -10.48 5.36
C THR A 39 -12.70 -9.97 4.20
N ARG A 40 -12.92 -8.64 4.15
CA ARG A 40 -13.76 -7.96 3.16
C ARG A 40 -12.93 -7.01 2.32
N VAL A 41 -13.03 -7.16 1.03
CA VAL A 41 -12.33 -6.31 0.06
C VAL A 41 -13.33 -5.69 -0.89
N ASP A 42 -13.18 -4.41 -1.15
CA ASP A 42 -13.94 -3.67 -2.16
C ASP A 42 -12.94 -3.13 -3.19
N LEU A 43 -13.09 -3.56 -4.46
CA LEU A 43 -12.27 -3.13 -5.57
C LEU A 43 -13.05 -2.19 -6.47
N LEU A 44 -12.49 -1.02 -6.77
CA LEU A 44 -12.98 -0.13 -7.80
C LEU A 44 -11.95 -0.04 -8.91
N PHE A 45 -12.29 -0.54 -10.09
CA PHE A 45 -11.51 -0.33 -11.29
C PHE A 45 -12.04 0.89 -12.05
N VAL A 46 -11.13 1.79 -12.41
CA VAL A 46 -11.39 2.92 -13.30
C VAL A 46 -10.51 2.72 -14.52
N ILE A 47 -11.13 2.26 -15.60
CA ILE A 47 -10.42 1.82 -16.80
C ILE A 47 -10.69 2.78 -17.94
N ASP A 48 -9.62 3.24 -18.55
CA ASP A 48 -9.67 4.06 -19.72
C ASP A 48 -10.29 3.28 -20.90
N ASN A 49 -11.28 3.91 -21.50
CA ASN A 49 -11.98 3.38 -22.68
C ASN A 49 -11.80 4.27 -23.92
N SER A 50 -10.73 5.05 -23.95
CA SER A 50 -10.32 5.82 -25.14
C SER A 50 -9.84 4.92 -26.28
N GLY A 51 -9.68 5.51 -27.46
CA GLY A 51 -9.34 4.77 -28.67
C GLY A 51 -7.94 4.13 -28.68
N SER A 52 -7.02 4.59 -27.86
CA SER A 52 -5.65 4.08 -27.71
C SER A 52 -5.58 2.77 -26.94
N MET A 53 -6.51 2.50 -26.03
CA MET A 53 -6.52 1.39 -25.07
C MET A 53 -6.90 0.00 -25.64
N SER A 54 -6.92 -0.16 -26.97
CA SER A 54 -7.45 -1.39 -27.59
C SER A 54 -6.66 -2.65 -27.23
N GLN A 55 -5.33 -2.56 -27.16
CA GLN A 55 -4.48 -3.71 -26.83
C GLN A 55 -4.42 -3.93 -25.32
N GLU A 56 -4.41 -2.86 -24.57
CA GLU A 56 -4.41 -2.86 -23.10
C GLU A 56 -5.68 -3.51 -22.55
N GLN A 57 -6.84 -3.21 -23.15
CA GLN A 57 -8.11 -3.82 -22.72
C GLN A 57 -8.17 -5.32 -22.96
N ASP A 58 -7.61 -5.83 -24.08
CA ASP A 58 -7.53 -7.28 -24.33
C ASP A 58 -6.69 -7.98 -23.27
N ASN A 59 -5.60 -7.35 -22.81
CA ASN A 59 -4.75 -7.86 -21.73
C ASN A 59 -5.47 -7.80 -20.38
N LEU A 60 -6.11 -6.67 -20.04
CA LEU A 60 -6.89 -6.53 -18.80
C LEU A 60 -8.03 -7.53 -18.68
N ALA A 61 -8.69 -7.85 -19.79
CA ALA A 61 -9.77 -8.83 -19.82
C ALA A 61 -9.31 -10.24 -19.38
N VAL A 62 -8.02 -10.53 -19.48
CA VAL A 62 -7.43 -11.79 -19.01
C VAL A 62 -6.92 -11.64 -17.56
N GLN A 63 -6.27 -10.54 -17.23
CA GLN A 63 -5.53 -10.41 -15.97
C GLN A 63 -6.42 -10.00 -14.78
N ILE A 64 -7.43 -9.15 -14.98
CA ILE A 64 -8.34 -8.77 -13.87
C ILE A 64 -9.11 -9.98 -13.33
N PRO A 65 -9.68 -10.90 -14.17
CA PRO A 65 -10.27 -12.13 -13.66
C PRO A 65 -9.30 -13.04 -12.90
N ALA A 66 -8.01 -13.03 -13.25
CA ALA A 66 -6.99 -13.77 -12.50
C ALA A 66 -6.82 -13.18 -11.08
N LEU A 67 -6.68 -11.85 -10.95
CA LEU A 67 -6.65 -11.19 -9.66
C LEU A 67 -7.87 -11.54 -8.79
N VAL A 68 -9.06 -11.54 -9.40
CA VAL A 68 -10.29 -11.90 -8.69
C VAL A 68 -10.23 -13.32 -8.14
N ARG A 69 -9.74 -14.28 -8.94
CA ARG A 69 -9.53 -15.65 -8.47
C ARG A 69 -8.52 -15.74 -7.35
N ASP A 70 -7.38 -15.05 -7.49
CA ASP A 70 -6.30 -15.08 -6.51
C ASP A 70 -6.71 -14.49 -5.16
N LEU A 71 -7.59 -13.51 -5.13
CA LEU A 71 -8.12 -12.95 -3.89
C LEU A 71 -9.08 -13.89 -3.16
N VAL A 72 -9.90 -14.64 -3.89
CA VAL A 72 -10.89 -15.55 -3.30
C VAL A 72 -10.36 -16.98 -3.12
N SER A 73 -9.31 -17.34 -3.84
CA SER A 73 -8.61 -18.62 -3.77
C SER A 73 -7.10 -18.37 -3.95
N PRO A 74 -6.42 -17.90 -2.91
CA PRO A 74 -5.04 -17.46 -3.02
C PRO A 74 -4.11 -18.56 -3.50
N PRO A 75 -3.11 -18.20 -4.33
CA PRO A 75 -2.11 -19.14 -4.82
C PRO A 75 -1.14 -19.56 -3.73
N ASP A 76 -0.38 -20.61 -4.00
CA ASP A 76 0.77 -21.10 -3.25
C ASP A 76 1.97 -21.05 -4.22
N HIS A 77 2.63 -19.88 -4.32
CA HIS A 77 3.69 -19.66 -5.29
C HIS A 77 5.02 -20.30 -4.86
N ASP A 78 5.27 -20.42 -3.56
CA ASP A 78 6.49 -21.00 -3.03
C ASP A 78 6.42 -22.54 -2.84
N ALA A 79 5.21 -23.09 -3.06
CA ALA A 79 4.92 -24.52 -3.01
C ALA A 79 5.20 -25.15 -1.62
N ASP A 80 4.98 -24.39 -0.56
CA ASP A 80 5.13 -24.90 0.81
C ASP A 80 3.88 -25.65 1.31
N GLY A 81 2.76 -25.55 0.58
CA GLY A 81 1.49 -26.22 0.84
C GLY A 81 0.46 -25.34 1.53
N GLU A 82 0.80 -24.09 1.81
CA GLU A 82 -0.10 -23.08 2.36
C GLU A 82 -0.32 -21.97 1.31
N PRO A 83 -1.49 -21.32 1.28
CA PRO A 83 -1.71 -20.17 0.41
C PRO A 83 -0.83 -18.99 0.81
N ASP A 84 -0.39 -18.17 -0.16
CA ASP A 84 0.45 -16.99 0.06
C ASP A 84 -0.20 -15.91 0.95
N TRP A 85 -1.52 -15.91 1.05
CA TRP A 85 -2.32 -15.05 1.95
C TRP A 85 -3.68 -15.66 2.27
N ALA A 86 -4.38 -15.11 3.26
CA ALA A 86 -5.71 -15.56 3.60
C ALA A 86 -6.74 -15.22 2.52
N ALA A 87 -7.61 -16.15 2.16
CA ALA A 87 -8.71 -15.89 1.23
C ALA A 87 -9.67 -14.83 1.80
N VAL A 88 -10.14 -13.92 0.96
CA VAL A 88 -11.21 -12.98 1.35
C VAL A 88 -12.51 -13.73 1.65
N GLU A 89 -13.28 -13.28 2.61
CA GLU A 89 -14.62 -13.84 2.88
C GLU A 89 -15.71 -13.17 2.05
N SER A 90 -15.47 -11.92 1.66
CA SER A 90 -16.40 -11.15 0.84
C SER A 90 -15.68 -10.16 -0.04
N LEU A 91 -15.92 -10.25 -1.34
CA LEU A 91 -15.36 -9.38 -2.35
C LEU A 91 -16.47 -8.64 -3.08
N ARG A 92 -16.33 -7.32 -3.21
CA ARG A 92 -17.19 -6.50 -4.07
C ARG A 92 -16.34 -5.81 -5.13
N ILE A 93 -16.82 -5.74 -6.36
CA ILE A 93 -16.09 -5.17 -7.48
C ILE A 93 -16.99 -4.20 -8.22
N GLY A 94 -16.54 -2.97 -8.33
CA GLY A 94 -17.10 -1.94 -9.22
C GLY A 94 -16.17 -1.70 -10.39
N ILE A 95 -16.71 -1.51 -11.59
CA ILE A 95 -15.96 -1.16 -12.79
C ILE A 95 -16.58 0.09 -13.40
N ALA A 96 -15.78 1.15 -13.51
CA ALA A 96 -16.14 2.41 -14.15
C ALA A 96 -15.13 2.76 -15.25
N THR A 97 -15.49 3.68 -16.14
CA THR A 97 -14.56 4.20 -17.14
C THR A 97 -14.08 5.60 -16.79
N THR A 98 -13.02 6.07 -17.46
CA THR A 98 -12.49 7.42 -17.31
C THR A 98 -13.36 8.49 -17.95
N ASP A 99 -14.40 8.10 -18.72
CA ASP A 99 -15.29 8.99 -19.47
C ASP A 99 -16.32 9.67 -18.56
N VAL A 100 -16.02 10.85 -18.08
CA VAL A 100 -16.98 11.72 -17.37
C VAL A 100 -17.54 12.85 -18.25
N GLY A 101 -17.18 12.85 -19.52
CA GLY A 101 -17.61 13.84 -20.48
C GLY A 101 -16.94 15.21 -20.33
N THR A 102 -17.41 16.19 -21.10
CA THR A 102 -16.85 17.55 -21.17
C THR A 102 -17.91 18.63 -20.90
N GLY A 103 -18.86 18.35 -20.00
CA GLY A 103 -19.89 19.31 -19.63
C GLY A 103 -20.82 19.69 -20.79
N SER A 104 -21.06 20.99 -21.01
CA SER A 104 -21.88 21.47 -22.11
C SER A 104 -21.12 21.62 -23.43
N VAL A 105 -19.79 21.42 -23.43
CA VAL A 105 -18.91 21.63 -24.58
C VAL A 105 -18.74 20.32 -25.35
N MET A 106 -19.13 20.34 -26.62
CA MET A 106 -18.83 19.25 -27.54
C MET A 106 -17.39 19.38 -28.05
N TYR A 107 -16.52 18.47 -27.68
CA TYR A 107 -15.15 18.44 -28.17
C TYR A 107 -15.12 17.90 -29.60
N PRO A 108 -14.79 18.71 -30.64
CA PRO A 108 -14.85 18.28 -32.02
C PRO A 108 -13.87 17.15 -32.32
N GLY A 109 -14.38 16.11 -32.98
CA GLY A 109 -13.58 14.94 -33.33
C GLY A 109 -13.36 13.95 -32.20
N SER A 110 -13.77 14.27 -30.99
CA SER A 110 -13.82 13.35 -29.88
C SER A 110 -15.21 12.74 -29.75
N ARG A 111 -15.30 11.55 -29.17
CA ARG A 111 -16.57 10.90 -28.84
C ARG A 111 -17.13 11.35 -27.51
N CYS A 112 -16.66 12.50 -26.98
CA CYS A 112 -17.06 13.03 -25.69
C CYS A 112 -18.56 13.43 -25.70
N ALA A 113 -19.36 12.66 -25.03
CA ALA A 113 -20.73 13.08 -24.68
C ALA A 113 -20.68 14.12 -23.55
N PRO A 114 -21.66 15.03 -23.43
CA PRO A 114 -21.63 16.06 -22.41
C PRO A 114 -21.43 15.56 -20.97
N ARG A 115 -21.95 14.38 -20.66
CA ARG A 115 -21.81 13.76 -19.33
C ARG A 115 -20.96 12.50 -19.33
N GLY A 116 -20.57 11.98 -20.49
CA GLY A 116 -19.91 10.69 -20.56
C GLY A 116 -20.70 9.61 -19.83
N GLU A 117 -20.00 8.76 -19.11
CA GLU A 117 -20.59 7.75 -18.24
C GLU A 117 -20.76 8.23 -16.79
N ASP A 118 -20.17 9.38 -16.45
CA ASP A 118 -20.38 10.11 -15.21
C ASP A 118 -20.12 9.25 -13.96
N GLY A 119 -19.09 8.39 -14.00
CA GLY A 119 -18.73 7.47 -12.92
C GLY A 119 -19.75 6.35 -12.66
N ALA A 120 -20.63 6.06 -13.61
CA ALA A 120 -21.56 4.94 -13.46
C ALA A 120 -20.80 3.61 -13.49
N LEU A 121 -21.15 2.70 -12.58
CA LEU A 121 -20.62 1.35 -12.60
C LEU A 121 -21.19 0.57 -13.79
N ARG A 122 -20.34 -0.08 -14.56
CA ARG A 122 -20.70 -0.95 -15.66
C ARG A 122 -21.38 -2.21 -15.15
N GLU A 123 -22.61 -2.43 -15.54
CA GLU A 123 -23.49 -3.52 -15.09
C GLU A 123 -23.72 -3.57 -13.56
N GLY A 124 -23.39 -2.50 -12.83
CA GLY A 124 -23.56 -2.40 -11.39
C GLY A 124 -22.40 -2.97 -10.60
N LEU A 125 -22.71 -3.56 -9.45
CA LEU A 125 -21.73 -4.10 -8.52
C LEU A 125 -21.70 -5.63 -8.62
N PHE A 126 -20.49 -6.20 -8.71
CA PHE A 126 -20.29 -7.64 -8.61
C PHE A 126 -19.99 -7.99 -7.16
N GLU A 127 -20.62 -9.03 -6.65
CA GLU A 127 -20.48 -9.47 -5.27
C GLU A 127 -20.16 -10.95 -5.21
N TRP A 128 -19.27 -11.31 -4.30
CA TRP A 128 -18.92 -12.68 -3.96
C TRP A 128 -18.79 -12.83 -2.46
N VAL A 129 -19.23 -13.95 -1.92
CA VAL A 129 -19.04 -14.35 -0.53
C VAL A 129 -18.48 -15.77 -0.46
N SER A 130 -17.78 -16.07 0.63
CA SER A 130 -17.18 -17.39 0.83
C SER A 130 -18.21 -18.52 0.65
N GLY A 131 -17.89 -19.43 -0.24
CA GLY A 131 -18.77 -20.54 -0.66
C GLY A 131 -19.43 -20.34 -2.03
N ASP A 132 -19.40 -19.15 -2.61
CA ASP A 132 -19.81 -18.93 -3.99
C ASP A 132 -18.76 -19.47 -4.98
N ASP A 133 -19.16 -19.63 -6.23
CA ASP A 133 -18.26 -20.06 -7.30
C ASP A 133 -17.34 -18.90 -7.74
N PRO A 134 -16.02 -18.97 -7.51
CA PRO A 134 -15.09 -17.92 -7.91
C PRO A 134 -14.97 -17.77 -9.44
N ASP A 135 -15.14 -18.86 -10.21
CA ASP A 135 -15.06 -18.81 -11.66
C ASP A 135 -16.27 -18.11 -12.28
N ALA A 136 -17.43 -18.17 -11.65
CA ALA A 136 -18.61 -17.43 -12.07
C ALA A 136 -18.37 -15.91 -11.94
N LEU A 137 -17.85 -15.44 -10.79
CA LEU A 137 -17.50 -14.04 -10.60
C LEU A 137 -16.45 -13.56 -11.61
N ALA A 138 -15.37 -14.34 -11.77
CA ALA A 138 -14.29 -14.01 -12.70
C ALA A 138 -14.80 -13.91 -14.15
N THR A 139 -15.69 -14.81 -14.55
CA THR A 139 -16.31 -14.78 -15.89
C THR A 139 -17.19 -13.54 -16.11
N ASP A 140 -17.96 -13.14 -15.12
CA ASP A 140 -18.78 -11.93 -15.20
C ASP A 140 -17.91 -10.66 -15.30
N VAL A 141 -16.83 -10.58 -14.53
CA VAL A 141 -15.86 -9.48 -14.59
C VAL A 141 -15.16 -9.44 -15.94
N GLU A 142 -14.68 -10.59 -16.46
CA GLU A 142 -14.10 -10.72 -17.81
C GLU A 142 -15.03 -10.16 -18.89
N ARG A 143 -16.28 -10.57 -18.86
CA ARG A 143 -17.30 -10.13 -19.83
C ARG A 143 -17.47 -8.62 -19.83
N VAL A 144 -17.44 -7.98 -18.67
CA VAL A 144 -17.60 -6.53 -18.56
C VAL A 144 -16.34 -5.81 -19.01
N VAL A 145 -15.15 -6.25 -18.58
CA VAL A 145 -13.87 -5.64 -19.00
C VAL A 145 -13.70 -5.75 -20.51
N ALA A 146 -13.91 -6.94 -21.10
CA ALA A 146 -13.87 -7.14 -22.55
C ALA A 146 -14.94 -6.33 -23.31
N GLY A 147 -16.04 -5.99 -22.65
CA GLY A 147 -17.15 -5.21 -23.20
C GLY A 147 -17.05 -3.69 -23.04
N LEU A 148 -15.99 -3.17 -22.38
CA LEU A 148 -15.83 -1.72 -22.16
C LEU A 148 -15.78 -0.94 -23.48
N GLY A 149 -15.10 -1.51 -24.47
CA GLY A 149 -14.91 -0.90 -25.79
C GLY A 149 -13.95 0.29 -25.76
N ILE A 150 -13.66 0.82 -26.92
CA ILE A 150 -12.72 1.91 -27.17
C ILE A 150 -13.42 3.17 -27.70
N GLY A 151 -14.63 3.41 -27.29
CA GLY A 151 -15.49 4.49 -27.78
C GLY A 151 -15.65 5.66 -26.84
N GLY A 152 -14.91 5.69 -25.76
CA GLY A 152 -14.96 6.74 -24.74
C GLY A 152 -14.48 8.11 -25.19
N CYS A 153 -14.59 9.07 -24.32
CA CYS A 153 -14.12 10.43 -24.51
C CYS A 153 -12.59 10.44 -24.57
N ALA A 154 -12.00 11.10 -25.54
CA ALA A 154 -10.55 11.31 -25.62
C ALA A 154 -10.09 12.49 -24.73
N PHE A 155 -10.81 12.80 -23.69
CA PHE A 155 -10.46 13.76 -22.65
C PHE A 155 -10.53 13.01 -21.32
N GLU A 156 -9.42 12.39 -20.96
CA GLU A 156 -9.35 11.43 -19.89
C GLU A 156 -9.34 12.11 -18.51
N GLN A 157 -10.25 11.69 -17.64
CA GLN A 157 -10.41 12.23 -16.30
C GLN A 157 -10.49 11.11 -15.26
N PRO A 158 -9.49 10.25 -15.16
CA PRO A 158 -9.55 9.08 -14.29
C PRO A 158 -9.79 9.43 -12.81
N LEU A 159 -9.22 10.51 -12.30
CA LEU A 159 -9.41 10.91 -10.91
C LEU A 159 -10.83 11.46 -10.64
N GLU A 160 -11.37 12.26 -11.56
CA GLU A 160 -12.76 12.72 -11.46
C GLU A 160 -13.74 11.55 -11.61
N ALA A 161 -13.45 10.60 -12.50
CA ALA A 161 -14.24 9.38 -12.65
C ALA A 161 -14.24 8.53 -11.37
N ALA A 162 -13.08 8.36 -10.76
CA ALA A 162 -12.95 7.65 -9.48
C ALA A 162 -13.76 8.32 -8.36
N MET A 163 -13.71 9.64 -8.25
CA MET A 163 -14.49 10.39 -7.27
C MET A 163 -15.99 10.18 -7.49
N ARG A 164 -16.47 10.40 -8.72
CA ARG A 164 -17.89 10.26 -9.06
C ARG A 164 -18.38 8.83 -8.88
N ALA A 165 -17.57 7.85 -9.30
CA ALA A 165 -17.91 6.44 -9.12
C ALA A 165 -18.04 6.09 -7.64
N THR A 166 -17.09 6.53 -6.82
CA THR A 166 -17.11 6.30 -5.37
C THR A 166 -18.31 6.99 -4.70
N GLU A 167 -18.56 8.27 -5.01
CA GLU A 167 -19.70 9.02 -4.46
C GLU A 167 -21.04 8.38 -4.82
N ARG A 168 -21.18 8.04 -6.10
CA ARG A 168 -22.40 7.45 -6.63
C ARG A 168 -22.65 6.06 -6.05
N ALA A 169 -21.62 5.23 -6.02
CA ALA A 169 -21.72 3.86 -5.52
C ALA A 169 -21.98 3.82 -4.00
N ARG A 170 -21.51 4.78 -3.22
CA ARG A 170 -21.88 4.92 -1.80
C ARG A 170 -23.39 5.08 -1.61
N VAL A 171 -24.03 5.86 -2.47
CA VAL A 171 -25.47 6.13 -2.37
C VAL A 171 -26.31 4.99 -2.93
N GLU A 172 -25.88 4.43 -4.06
CA GLU A 172 -26.66 3.44 -4.82
C GLU A 172 -26.46 2.01 -4.30
N HIS A 173 -25.28 1.69 -3.74
CA HIS A 173 -24.84 0.32 -3.49
C HIS A 173 -24.19 0.10 -2.11
N ASP A 174 -24.05 1.13 -1.27
CA ASP A 174 -23.25 1.05 -0.04
C ASP A 174 -21.82 0.53 -0.33
N PHE A 175 -21.18 1.15 -1.34
CA PHE A 175 -19.85 0.76 -1.83
C PHE A 175 -18.95 2.01 -1.98
N PRO A 176 -17.71 1.96 -1.51
CA PRO A 176 -17.10 0.87 -0.74
C PRO A 176 -17.63 0.83 0.70
N ARG A 177 -17.76 -0.38 1.27
CA ARG A 177 -18.22 -0.60 2.65
C ARG A 177 -17.24 0.02 3.65
N ASP A 178 -17.75 0.56 4.75
CA ASP A 178 -16.90 1.19 5.78
C ASP A 178 -15.94 0.20 6.46
N ASP A 179 -16.29 -1.10 6.49
CA ASP A 179 -15.56 -2.17 7.13
C ASP A 179 -14.77 -3.07 6.15
N SER A 180 -14.45 -2.57 4.97
CA SER A 180 -13.66 -3.28 3.95
C SER A 180 -12.33 -2.58 3.66
N LEU A 181 -11.33 -3.34 3.24
CA LEU A 181 -10.18 -2.77 2.53
C LEU A 181 -10.67 -2.25 1.18
N PHE A 182 -10.52 -0.97 0.96
CA PHE A 182 -10.88 -0.36 -0.32
C PHE A 182 -9.65 -0.20 -1.20
N ALA A 183 -9.62 -0.86 -2.33
CA ALA A 183 -8.58 -0.70 -3.34
C ALA A 183 -9.14 -0.02 -4.59
N LEU A 184 -8.56 1.14 -4.93
CA LEU A 184 -8.81 1.84 -6.19
C LEU A 184 -7.70 1.48 -7.17
N VAL A 185 -8.08 0.92 -8.33
CA VAL A 185 -7.17 0.56 -9.42
C VAL A 185 -7.50 1.40 -10.65
N VAL A 186 -6.56 2.24 -11.08
CA VAL A 186 -6.70 3.10 -12.27
C VAL A 186 -5.82 2.55 -13.39
N VAL A 187 -6.40 2.42 -14.59
CA VAL A 187 -5.66 1.98 -15.78
C VAL A 187 -5.88 2.98 -16.92
N THR A 188 -4.81 3.61 -17.39
CA THR A 188 -4.85 4.60 -18.47
C THR A 188 -3.48 4.80 -19.12
N ASP A 189 -3.43 5.05 -20.41
CA ASP A 189 -2.23 5.43 -21.16
C ASP A 189 -2.06 6.96 -21.27
N GLU A 190 -2.97 7.73 -20.67
CA GLU A 190 -2.97 9.19 -20.73
C GLU A 190 -2.76 9.85 -19.35
N GLU A 191 -2.44 11.14 -19.35
CA GLU A 191 -2.37 11.94 -18.12
C GLU A 191 -3.78 12.32 -17.65
N ASP A 192 -3.96 12.39 -16.33
CA ASP A 192 -5.21 12.84 -15.73
C ASP A 192 -5.50 14.31 -15.99
N CYS A 193 -6.65 14.56 -16.57
CA CYS A 193 -7.18 15.89 -16.88
C CYS A 193 -8.40 16.24 -16.00
N SER A 194 -8.52 15.69 -14.84
CA SER A 194 -9.65 15.89 -13.94
C SER A 194 -9.87 17.36 -13.57
N VAL A 195 -11.00 17.90 -13.96
CA VAL A 195 -11.39 19.29 -13.75
C VAL A 195 -12.84 19.37 -13.27
N GLU A 196 -13.11 20.33 -12.41
CA GLU A 196 -14.48 20.60 -11.99
C GLU A 196 -15.25 21.26 -13.13
N ASN A 197 -16.27 20.60 -13.69
CA ASN A 197 -17.18 21.05 -14.77
C ASN A 197 -16.98 22.52 -15.22
N ASP A 198 -15.92 22.77 -15.97
CA ASP A 198 -15.51 24.10 -16.40
C ASP A 198 -15.64 24.22 -17.91
N ASP A 199 -16.79 24.65 -18.40
CA ASP A 199 -17.04 24.86 -19.82
C ASP A 199 -15.99 25.77 -20.47
N ALA A 200 -15.43 26.75 -19.75
CA ALA A 200 -14.38 27.61 -20.26
C ALA A 200 -13.07 26.83 -20.45
N PHE A 201 -12.74 25.92 -19.53
CA PHE A 201 -11.59 25.05 -19.67
C PHE A 201 -11.72 24.15 -20.91
N PHE A 202 -12.85 23.48 -21.07
CA PHE A 202 -13.08 22.59 -22.21
C PHE A 202 -13.12 23.35 -23.56
N SER A 203 -13.59 24.58 -23.59
CA SER A 203 -13.65 25.40 -24.80
C SER A 203 -12.27 25.76 -25.32
N ASP A 204 -11.28 25.90 -24.46
CA ASP A 204 -9.90 26.24 -24.83
C ASP A 204 -9.12 25.06 -25.46
N VAL A 205 -9.60 23.83 -25.29
CA VAL A 205 -8.91 22.60 -25.79
C VAL A 205 -8.97 22.46 -27.32
N MET A 206 -9.83 23.20 -28.00
CA MET A 206 -10.12 23.10 -29.42
C MET A 206 -8.90 23.18 -30.36
N THR A 207 -7.74 23.66 -29.89
CA THR A 207 -6.56 23.93 -30.71
C THR A 207 -5.37 23.01 -30.40
N MET A 208 -5.47 22.13 -29.40
CA MET A 208 -4.38 21.24 -28.98
C MET A 208 -4.95 19.94 -28.42
N THR A 209 -4.11 18.94 -28.17
CA THR A 209 -4.55 17.70 -27.53
C THR A 209 -4.90 17.93 -26.06
N ALA A 210 -5.76 17.06 -25.50
CA ALA A 210 -6.19 17.15 -24.10
C ALA A 210 -4.99 17.19 -23.15
N ASN A 211 -4.05 16.24 -23.27
CA ASN A 211 -2.89 16.13 -22.39
C ASN A 211 -1.97 17.36 -22.41
N VAL A 212 -1.72 17.95 -23.61
CA VAL A 212 -0.97 19.20 -23.72
C VAL A 212 -1.74 20.36 -23.07
N HIS A 213 -3.06 20.42 -23.26
CA HIS A 213 -3.87 21.44 -22.62
C HIS A 213 -3.82 21.32 -21.09
N CYS A 214 -4.04 20.12 -20.56
CA CYS A 214 -4.04 19.86 -19.13
C CYS A 214 -2.67 20.14 -18.50
N SER A 215 -1.58 19.73 -19.15
CA SER A 215 -0.23 20.00 -18.67
C SER A 215 0.11 21.50 -18.61
N ARG A 216 -0.44 22.31 -19.53
CA ARG A 216 -0.29 23.78 -19.54
C ARG A 216 -1.20 24.49 -18.54
N ARG A 217 -2.30 23.87 -18.17
CA ARG A 217 -3.35 24.45 -17.31
C ARG A 217 -3.53 23.63 -16.04
N TRP A 218 -2.45 23.03 -15.56
CA TRP A 218 -2.44 22.21 -14.32
C TRP A 218 -3.03 22.96 -13.11
N ASP A 219 -2.94 24.31 -13.11
CA ASP A 219 -3.51 25.20 -12.10
C ASP A 219 -5.05 25.20 -12.05
N ARG A 220 -5.69 24.67 -13.10
CA ARG A 220 -7.15 24.56 -13.22
C ARG A 220 -7.66 23.14 -12.92
N LEU A 221 -6.76 22.19 -12.82
CA LEU A 221 -7.13 20.82 -12.52
C LEU A 221 -7.46 20.68 -11.03
N ARG A 222 -8.31 19.72 -10.71
CA ARG A 222 -8.68 19.43 -9.33
C ARG A 222 -7.44 19.04 -8.51
N PRO A 223 -7.22 19.60 -7.31
CA PRO A 223 -6.09 19.22 -6.46
C PRO A 223 -6.10 17.73 -6.12
N VAL A 224 -4.96 17.05 -6.30
CA VAL A 224 -4.84 15.60 -6.03
C VAL A 224 -5.16 15.25 -4.58
N SER A 225 -4.80 16.13 -3.62
CA SER A 225 -5.13 15.95 -2.20
C SER A 225 -6.64 16.00 -1.93
N GLU A 226 -7.40 16.80 -2.68
CA GLU A 226 -8.85 16.87 -2.59
C GLU A 226 -9.49 15.58 -3.14
N VAL A 227 -8.96 15.08 -4.26
CA VAL A 227 -9.38 13.81 -4.84
C VAL A 227 -9.18 12.66 -3.86
N LEU A 228 -7.97 12.55 -3.30
CA LEU A 228 -7.64 11.51 -2.33
C LEU A 228 -8.57 11.58 -1.10
N ALA A 229 -8.79 12.78 -0.56
CA ALA A 229 -9.67 12.98 0.59
C ALA A 229 -11.11 12.56 0.30
N SER A 230 -11.63 12.88 -0.90
CA SER A 230 -12.98 12.51 -1.31
C SER A 230 -13.14 10.99 -1.49
N ILE A 231 -12.20 10.35 -2.17
CA ILE A 231 -12.25 8.91 -2.46
C ILE A 231 -12.09 8.09 -1.18
N ARG A 232 -11.06 8.39 -0.39
CA ARG A 232 -10.79 7.69 0.87
C ARG A 232 -11.89 7.96 1.90
N GLY A 233 -12.39 9.19 1.97
CA GLY A 233 -13.33 9.62 3.00
C GLY A 233 -12.69 9.57 4.39
N GLU A 234 -13.47 9.14 5.39
CA GLU A 234 -13.04 8.99 6.79
C GLU A 234 -12.37 7.63 7.07
N ARG A 235 -12.10 6.83 6.02
CA ARG A 235 -11.47 5.52 6.15
C ARG A 235 -10.06 5.65 6.72
N GLU A 236 -9.70 4.74 7.62
CA GLU A 236 -8.34 4.66 8.14
C GLU A 236 -7.33 4.48 7.00
N PRO A 237 -6.14 5.08 7.11
CA PRO A 237 -5.14 5.02 6.04
C PRO A 237 -4.79 3.60 5.59
N GLU A 238 -4.70 2.67 6.52
CA GLU A 238 -4.36 1.26 6.29
C GLU A 238 -5.45 0.49 5.54
N MET A 239 -6.66 1.02 5.53
CA MET A 239 -7.83 0.44 4.86
C MET A 239 -8.03 0.99 3.45
N PHE A 240 -7.02 1.68 2.91
CA PHE A 240 -7.05 2.21 1.55
C PHE A 240 -5.77 1.88 0.80
N LEU A 241 -5.92 1.28 -0.38
CA LEU A 241 -4.85 1.02 -1.34
C LEU A 241 -5.14 1.76 -2.64
N PHE A 242 -4.17 2.49 -3.15
CA PHE A 242 -4.20 3.05 -4.50
C PHE A 242 -3.27 2.28 -5.42
N ALA A 243 -3.76 1.84 -6.57
CA ALA A 243 -2.95 1.23 -7.61
C ALA A 243 -3.15 1.93 -8.95
N ALA A 244 -2.09 2.06 -9.73
CA ALA A 244 -2.20 2.55 -11.09
C ALA A 244 -1.29 1.76 -12.05
N ILE A 245 -1.88 1.33 -13.17
CA ILE A 245 -1.18 0.82 -14.34
C ILE A 245 -1.26 1.95 -15.37
N ALA A 246 -0.16 2.71 -15.55
CA ALA A 246 -0.22 3.99 -16.24
C ALA A 246 1.10 4.34 -16.93
N GLY A 247 1.19 5.55 -17.50
CA GLY A 247 2.39 6.08 -18.12
C GLY A 247 3.53 6.32 -17.13
N ILE A 248 4.14 5.23 -16.71
CA ILE A 248 5.32 5.15 -15.85
C ILE A 248 6.50 4.63 -16.68
N PRO A 249 7.72 5.18 -16.55
CA PRO A 249 8.88 4.72 -17.30
C PRO A 249 9.13 3.22 -17.16
N THR A 250 9.37 2.53 -18.27
CA THR A 250 9.74 1.12 -18.26
C THR A 250 11.04 0.90 -17.48
N GLY A 251 11.06 -0.12 -16.62
CA GLY A 251 12.20 -0.41 -15.76
C GLY A 251 12.27 0.39 -14.46
N TRP A 252 11.29 1.26 -14.18
CA TRP A 252 11.13 1.78 -12.83
C TRP A 252 10.58 0.67 -11.93
N ALA A 253 11.30 0.39 -10.87
CA ALA A 253 10.97 -0.65 -9.89
C ALA A 253 11.29 -0.18 -8.46
N GLY A 254 11.13 1.12 -8.21
CA GLY A 254 11.49 1.74 -6.94
C GLY A 254 10.25 2.14 -6.13
N ASP A 255 10.47 2.32 -4.83
CA ASP A 255 9.44 2.82 -3.91
C ASP A 255 9.49 4.35 -3.75
N ASP A 256 10.54 5.02 -4.27
CA ASP A 256 10.69 6.48 -4.17
C ASP A 256 9.94 7.19 -5.29
N ILE A 257 8.64 7.38 -5.10
CA ILE A 257 7.79 8.11 -6.05
C ILE A 257 8.23 9.56 -6.20
N GLY A 258 8.84 10.16 -5.17
CA GLY A 258 9.43 11.49 -5.27
C GLY A 258 10.56 11.53 -6.30
N ALA A 259 11.47 10.55 -6.27
CA ALA A 259 12.52 10.42 -7.27
C ALA A 259 11.96 10.11 -8.67
N LEU A 260 10.92 9.29 -8.77
CA LEU A 260 10.22 9.04 -10.04
C LEU A 260 9.71 10.34 -10.68
N LEU A 261 9.02 11.17 -9.90
CA LEU A 261 8.44 12.43 -10.38
C LEU A 261 9.50 13.44 -10.87
N GLU A 262 10.75 13.31 -10.44
CA GLU A 262 11.88 14.14 -10.89
C GLU A 262 12.57 13.59 -12.13
N THR A 263 12.28 12.37 -12.57
CA THR A 263 12.87 11.80 -13.80
C THR A 263 12.49 12.60 -15.04
N GLU A 264 13.34 12.55 -16.06
CA GLU A 264 13.11 13.28 -17.32
C GLU A 264 11.85 12.80 -18.04
N ASP A 265 11.57 11.49 -17.99
CA ASP A 265 10.44 10.88 -18.67
C ASP A 265 9.09 11.19 -18.01
N MET A 266 9.11 11.56 -16.73
CA MET A 266 7.91 12.03 -16.04
C MET A 266 7.67 13.54 -16.18
N GLN A 267 8.54 14.30 -16.88
CA GLN A 267 8.30 15.73 -17.12
C GLN A 267 7.40 15.97 -18.32
N TYR A 268 6.51 16.96 -18.24
CA TYR A 268 5.72 17.40 -19.39
C TYR A 268 6.60 18.10 -20.43
N ARG A 269 7.08 17.33 -21.39
CA ARG A 269 7.92 17.81 -22.48
C ARG A 269 7.17 17.75 -23.80
N GLU A 270 6.91 18.89 -24.38
CA GLU A 270 6.19 18.98 -25.65
C GLU A 270 7.08 18.68 -26.84
N TYR A 271 6.51 18.04 -27.86
CA TYR A 271 7.12 17.87 -29.16
C TYR A 271 6.07 17.97 -30.27
N VAL A 272 6.51 18.20 -31.51
CA VAL A 272 5.61 18.19 -32.64
C VAL A 272 5.71 16.84 -33.35
N ASP A 273 4.64 16.06 -33.24
CA ASP A 273 4.48 14.84 -34.01
C ASP A 273 4.11 15.21 -35.48
N PRO A 274 4.80 14.66 -36.50
CA PRO A 274 4.53 15.01 -37.90
C PRO A 274 3.11 14.68 -38.38
N SER A 275 2.44 13.69 -37.73
CA SER A 275 1.12 13.21 -38.12
C SER A 275 0.00 13.72 -37.20
N GLN A 276 0.31 13.99 -35.93
CA GLN A 276 -0.67 14.26 -34.88
C GLN A 276 -0.58 15.67 -34.29
N GLY A 277 0.45 16.45 -34.66
CA GLY A 277 0.63 17.80 -34.16
C GLY A 277 1.35 17.85 -32.79
N LEU A 278 0.99 18.83 -31.95
CA LEU A 278 1.64 19.04 -30.66
C LEU A 278 1.21 17.97 -29.67
N ARG A 279 2.19 17.30 -29.07
CA ARG A 279 2.02 16.19 -28.12
C ARG A 279 2.95 16.32 -26.92
N LEU A 280 2.68 15.58 -25.84
CA LEU A 280 3.67 15.31 -24.79
C LEU A 280 4.61 14.19 -25.23
N ARG A 281 5.86 14.24 -24.78
CA ARG A 281 6.77 13.10 -24.93
C ARG A 281 6.29 11.97 -24.02
N PRO A 282 6.15 10.75 -24.55
CA PRO A 282 5.74 9.61 -23.76
C PRO A 282 6.68 9.37 -22.57
N ALA A 283 6.14 8.96 -21.45
CA ALA A 283 6.90 8.47 -20.30
C ALA A 283 7.45 7.06 -20.56
N CYS A 284 6.72 6.27 -21.32
CA CYS A 284 7.15 4.96 -21.76
C CYS A 284 6.64 4.67 -23.16
N GLN A 285 7.37 3.80 -23.86
CA GLN A 285 6.98 3.25 -25.15
C GLN A 285 7.54 1.85 -25.26
N GLU A 286 6.72 0.91 -25.62
CA GLU A 286 7.16 -0.45 -25.89
C GLU A 286 7.09 -0.77 -27.39
N VAL A 287 8.12 -1.43 -27.87
CA VAL A 287 8.25 -1.83 -29.28
C VAL A 287 8.67 -3.28 -29.29
N THR A 288 7.97 -4.14 -30.06
CA THR A 288 8.39 -5.54 -30.23
C THR A 288 9.80 -5.66 -30.82
N ALA A 289 10.40 -6.83 -30.72
CA ALA A 289 11.67 -7.12 -31.38
C ALA A 289 11.62 -6.90 -32.91
N GLU A 290 10.45 -7.01 -33.51
CA GLU A 290 10.16 -6.79 -34.93
C GLU A 290 9.92 -5.32 -35.27
N GLY A 291 9.84 -4.42 -34.25
CA GLY A 291 9.65 -2.99 -34.40
C GLY A 291 8.18 -2.57 -34.46
N GLU A 292 7.26 -3.41 -34.05
CA GLU A 292 5.84 -3.05 -33.89
C GLU A 292 5.66 -2.23 -32.60
N ASP A 293 4.93 -1.13 -32.68
CA ASP A 293 4.60 -0.28 -31.54
C ASP A 293 3.50 -0.98 -30.72
N LEU A 294 3.84 -1.40 -29.49
CA LEU A 294 2.91 -2.07 -28.57
C LEU A 294 2.14 -1.09 -27.69
N GLY A 295 2.43 0.19 -27.83
CA GLY A 295 1.81 1.22 -27.03
C GLY A 295 2.81 2.24 -26.51
N LYS A 296 2.31 3.41 -26.26
CA LYS A 296 3.02 4.51 -25.62
C LYS A 296 2.07 5.23 -24.69
N ALA A 297 2.57 5.68 -23.56
CA ALA A 297 1.77 6.39 -22.59
C ALA A 297 2.36 7.75 -22.23
N ASP A 298 1.49 8.74 -22.06
CA ASP A 298 1.86 10.06 -21.57
C ASP A 298 2.25 10.00 -20.09
N PRO A 299 3.09 10.92 -19.58
CA PRO A 299 3.54 10.91 -18.19
C PRO A 299 2.36 11.03 -17.22
N ALA A 300 2.05 9.96 -16.47
CA ALA A 300 0.96 9.91 -15.50
C ALA A 300 1.34 10.58 -14.17
N ARG A 301 1.73 11.87 -14.23
CA ARG A 301 2.25 12.59 -13.06
C ARG A 301 1.24 12.74 -11.95
N ARG A 302 -0.02 12.99 -12.28
CA ARG A 302 -1.07 13.22 -11.28
C ARG A 302 -1.45 11.93 -10.57
N LEU A 303 -1.44 10.79 -11.28
CA LEU A 303 -1.59 9.46 -10.66
C LEU A 303 -0.39 9.15 -9.75
N ALA A 304 0.84 9.45 -10.18
CA ALA A 304 2.02 9.29 -9.33
C ALA A 304 1.98 10.23 -8.10
N GLN A 305 1.46 11.45 -8.22
CA GLN A 305 1.24 12.33 -7.06
C GLN A 305 0.15 11.81 -6.11
N LEU A 306 -0.89 11.17 -6.62
CA LEU A 306 -1.90 10.52 -5.77
C LEU A 306 -1.27 9.34 -5.01
N ALA A 307 -0.49 8.52 -5.70
CA ALA A 307 0.25 7.42 -5.09
C ALA A 307 1.20 7.91 -3.99
N GLN A 308 1.95 8.99 -4.25
CA GLN A 308 2.85 9.60 -3.26
C GLN A 308 2.13 10.07 -1.98
N GLN A 309 0.88 10.52 -2.12
CA GLN A 309 0.07 11.00 -1.00
C GLN A 309 -0.76 9.89 -0.35
N SER A 310 -0.89 8.75 -1.01
CA SER A 310 -1.62 7.60 -0.48
C SER A 310 -0.80 6.88 0.58
N PRO A 311 -1.45 6.36 1.63
CA PRO A 311 -0.76 5.60 2.68
C PRO A 311 -0.06 4.35 2.15
N ASP A 312 -0.68 3.73 1.14
CA ASP A 312 -0.15 2.57 0.43
C ASP A 312 -0.48 2.67 -1.05
N SER A 313 0.46 2.31 -1.90
CA SER A 313 0.26 2.42 -3.34
C SER A 313 1.13 1.46 -4.16
N VAL A 314 0.60 1.10 -5.34
CA VAL A 314 1.31 0.33 -6.37
C VAL A 314 1.29 1.15 -7.66
N LEU A 315 2.46 1.42 -8.22
CA LEU A 315 2.61 2.08 -9.52
C LEU A 315 3.35 1.17 -10.47
N THR A 316 2.75 0.87 -11.61
CA THR A 316 3.35 0.05 -12.65
C THR A 316 3.20 0.67 -14.04
N THR A 317 4.10 0.31 -14.93
CA THR A 317 4.03 0.79 -16.33
C THR A 317 2.90 0.11 -17.08
N ILE A 318 2.20 0.88 -17.92
CA ILE A 318 1.24 0.34 -18.88
C ILE A 318 1.92 -0.14 -20.18
N CYS A 319 3.16 0.33 -20.44
CA CYS A 319 3.92 -0.06 -21.61
C CYS A 319 4.56 -1.43 -21.41
N THR A 320 3.76 -2.48 -21.47
CA THR A 320 4.20 -3.88 -21.36
C THR A 320 3.23 -4.81 -22.08
N GLU A 321 3.75 -5.92 -22.62
CA GLU A 321 2.92 -6.96 -23.26
C GLU A 321 2.10 -7.77 -22.24
N ASP A 322 2.50 -7.78 -20.97
CA ASP A 322 1.87 -8.62 -19.95
C ASP A 322 1.63 -7.82 -18.65
N PHE A 323 0.38 -7.66 -18.27
CA PHE A 323 -0.02 -7.05 -17.01
C PHE A 323 -0.07 -8.04 -15.83
N GLY A 324 0.22 -9.32 -16.07
CA GLY A 324 0.24 -10.33 -15.01
C GLY A 324 1.09 -9.93 -13.81
N PRO A 325 2.36 -9.49 -13.99
CA PRO A 325 3.19 -9.03 -12.87
C PRO A 325 2.61 -7.84 -12.10
N ALA A 326 2.02 -6.87 -12.81
CA ALA A 326 1.39 -5.70 -12.19
C ALA A 326 0.17 -6.09 -11.35
N VAL A 327 -0.66 -6.95 -11.90
CA VAL A 327 -1.87 -7.45 -11.24
C VAL A 327 -1.52 -8.36 -10.05
N ALA A 328 -0.49 -9.20 -10.18
CA ALA A 328 0.02 -10.02 -9.08
C ALA A 328 0.56 -9.16 -7.93
N GLU A 329 1.27 -8.07 -8.22
CA GLU A 329 1.74 -7.13 -7.19
C GLU A 329 0.57 -6.47 -6.45
N ILE A 330 -0.47 -6.04 -7.18
CA ILE A 330 -1.69 -5.50 -6.57
C ILE A 330 -2.34 -6.56 -5.66
N GLY A 331 -2.46 -7.80 -6.13
CA GLY A 331 -3.00 -8.92 -5.35
C GLY A 331 -2.20 -9.20 -4.09
N ALA A 332 -0.88 -9.30 -4.20
CA ALA A 332 0.02 -9.48 -3.05
C ALA A 332 -0.07 -8.33 -2.05
N ARG A 333 -0.19 -7.08 -2.52
CA ARG A 333 -0.36 -5.90 -1.66
C ARG A 333 -1.70 -5.92 -0.92
N ILE A 334 -2.78 -6.33 -1.58
CA ILE A 334 -4.07 -6.56 -0.94
C ILE A 334 -3.94 -7.71 0.07
N GLY A 335 -3.38 -8.85 -0.34
CA GLY A 335 -3.16 -10.03 0.50
C GLY A 335 -2.41 -9.72 1.79
N SER A 336 -1.32 -8.96 1.69
CA SER A 336 -0.52 -8.56 2.86
C SER A 336 -1.31 -7.72 3.89
N ARG A 337 -2.43 -7.11 3.50
CA ARG A 337 -3.33 -6.38 4.40
C ARG A 337 -4.39 -7.24 5.06
N LEU A 338 -4.63 -8.41 4.49
CA LEU A 338 -5.61 -9.36 5.03
C LEU A 338 -5.03 -10.18 6.19
N GLU A 339 -3.72 -10.39 6.23
CA GLU A 339 -3.07 -11.35 7.13
C GLU A 339 -2.45 -10.76 8.39
N GLY A 340 -2.13 -9.48 8.46
CA GLY A 340 -1.41 -8.97 9.62
C GLY A 340 -1.20 -7.47 9.68
N VAL A 341 -0.68 -7.03 10.82
CA VAL A 341 -0.27 -5.64 11.07
C VAL A 341 1.15 -5.46 10.58
N CYS A 342 1.33 -4.70 9.52
CA CYS A 342 2.65 -4.27 9.07
C CYS A 342 3.33 -3.37 10.11
N LEU A 343 4.54 -3.70 10.46
CA LEU A 343 5.36 -2.90 11.37
C LEU A 343 6.32 -2.03 10.55
N VAL A 344 6.53 -0.82 11.02
CA VAL A 344 7.49 0.12 10.37
C VAL A 344 8.93 -0.38 10.45
N ARG A 345 9.25 -1.26 11.41
CA ARG A 345 10.58 -1.84 11.61
C ARG A 345 10.49 -3.27 12.11
N ALA A 346 11.47 -4.08 11.70
CA ALA A 346 11.68 -5.39 12.29
C ALA A 346 11.89 -5.29 13.81
N LEU A 347 11.30 -6.24 14.52
CA LEU A 347 11.42 -6.33 15.97
C LEU A 347 12.56 -7.28 16.36
N PRO A 348 13.24 -7.02 17.49
CA PRO A 348 14.21 -7.97 18.02
C PRO A 348 13.47 -9.24 18.46
N THR A 349 13.87 -10.37 17.89
CA THR A 349 13.36 -11.70 18.26
C THR A 349 14.21 -12.33 19.35
N SER A 350 13.59 -13.07 20.26
CA SER A 350 14.27 -13.82 21.32
C SER A 350 13.73 -15.24 21.32
N GLU A 351 14.63 -16.23 21.33
CA GLU A 351 14.28 -17.67 21.36
C GLU A 351 13.39 -18.05 22.57
N SER A 352 13.44 -17.28 23.65
CA SER A 352 12.71 -17.58 24.89
C SER A 352 11.46 -16.74 25.14
N SER A 353 11.32 -15.57 24.51
CA SER A 353 10.24 -14.60 24.79
C SER A 353 9.55 -14.05 23.55
N GLY A 354 9.90 -14.52 22.36
CA GLY A 354 9.32 -14.02 21.12
C GLY A 354 9.69 -12.56 20.85
N VAL A 355 8.73 -11.77 20.35
CA VAL A 355 8.88 -10.33 20.14
C VAL A 355 8.33 -9.53 21.33
N PRO A 356 8.91 -8.36 21.63
CA PRO A 356 8.46 -7.54 22.76
C PRO A 356 7.18 -6.75 22.42
N CYS A 357 6.11 -7.47 22.08
CA CYS A 357 4.80 -6.89 21.74
C CYS A 357 3.74 -7.28 22.75
N ARG A 358 2.78 -6.40 22.96
CA ARG A 358 1.50 -6.67 23.58
C ARG A 358 0.40 -6.43 22.57
N VAL A 359 -0.35 -7.46 22.25
CA VAL A 359 -1.50 -7.37 21.35
C VAL A 359 -2.77 -7.40 22.19
N GLN A 360 -3.65 -6.45 21.97
CA GLN A 360 -4.95 -6.31 22.63
C GLN A 360 -6.04 -6.16 21.59
N VAL A 361 -7.18 -6.77 21.85
CA VAL A 361 -8.37 -6.68 21.00
C VAL A 361 -9.54 -6.17 21.82
N THR A 362 -10.13 -5.06 21.41
CA THR A 362 -11.41 -4.58 21.95
C THR A 362 -12.53 -5.21 21.15
N LEU A 363 -13.31 -6.07 21.78
CA LEU A 363 -14.37 -6.81 21.12
C LEU A 363 -15.67 -5.99 21.00
N PRO A 364 -16.52 -6.28 20.01
CA PRO A 364 -17.84 -5.67 19.91
C PRO A 364 -18.69 -5.89 21.17
N PRO A 365 -19.66 -5.01 21.47
CA PRO A 365 -20.54 -5.15 22.63
C PRO A 365 -21.22 -6.52 22.67
N GLY A 366 -21.15 -7.17 23.83
CA GLY A 366 -21.77 -8.48 24.05
C GLY A 366 -20.95 -9.69 23.60
N THR A 367 -19.74 -9.49 23.08
CA THR A 367 -18.81 -10.57 22.73
C THR A 367 -17.76 -10.72 23.83
N PRO A 368 -17.71 -11.83 24.59
CA PRO A 368 -16.73 -12.00 25.65
C PRO A 368 -15.40 -12.56 25.12
N CYS A 369 -14.28 -12.17 25.73
CA CYS A 369 -12.94 -12.69 25.41
C CYS A 369 -12.89 -14.23 25.45
N SER A 370 -13.63 -14.84 26.36
CA SER A 370 -13.66 -16.30 26.53
C SER A 370 -14.30 -17.06 25.35
N ALA A 371 -14.94 -16.36 24.42
CA ALA A 371 -15.48 -16.96 23.19
C ALA A 371 -14.41 -17.17 22.11
N HIS A 372 -13.23 -16.54 22.27
CA HIS A 372 -12.15 -16.59 21.29
C HIS A 372 -10.94 -17.34 21.83
N PRO A 373 -10.45 -18.38 21.14
CA PRO A 373 -9.22 -19.07 21.50
C PRO A 373 -8.03 -18.11 21.55
N GLY A 374 -7.13 -18.30 22.51
CA GLY A 374 -5.95 -17.44 22.67
C GLY A 374 -6.20 -16.08 23.32
N TYR A 375 -7.46 -15.75 23.67
CA TYR A 375 -7.83 -14.46 24.25
C TYR A 375 -8.02 -14.57 25.78
N THR A 376 -7.50 -13.59 26.48
CA THR A 376 -7.67 -13.46 27.93
C THR A 376 -8.20 -12.06 28.25
N ARG A 377 -9.26 -11.96 29.04
CA ARG A 377 -9.81 -10.67 29.44
C ARG A 377 -8.78 -9.83 30.18
N PHE A 378 -8.55 -8.62 29.71
CA PHE A 378 -7.61 -7.66 30.25
C PHE A 378 -8.33 -6.51 31.00
N ALA A 379 -9.31 -5.90 30.37
CA ALA A 379 -10.04 -4.74 30.90
C ALA A 379 -11.44 -4.62 30.25
N ASP A 380 -12.16 -3.56 30.63
CA ASP A 380 -13.34 -3.05 29.94
C ASP A 380 -13.06 -1.61 29.49
N ASP A 381 -13.59 -1.21 28.34
CA ASP A 381 -13.40 0.13 27.79
C ASP A 381 -14.28 1.23 28.44
N GLY A 382 -15.15 0.86 29.36
CA GLY A 382 -16.13 1.74 30.00
C GLY A 382 -17.44 1.92 29.21
N GLU A 383 -17.52 1.41 27.99
CA GLU A 383 -18.71 1.40 27.13
C GLU A 383 -19.36 0.01 27.04
N GLY A 384 -18.86 -0.94 27.82
CA GLY A 384 -19.38 -2.29 27.88
C GLY A 384 -18.78 -3.27 26.86
N ARG A 385 -17.63 -2.89 26.27
CA ARG A 385 -16.83 -3.78 25.42
C ARG A 385 -15.68 -4.37 26.23
N GLU A 386 -15.40 -5.66 26.05
CA GLU A 386 -14.25 -6.28 26.67
C GLU A 386 -12.97 -6.00 25.87
N ILE A 387 -11.89 -5.64 26.57
CA ILE A 387 -10.54 -5.56 26.03
C ILE A 387 -9.83 -6.86 26.41
N CYS A 388 -9.38 -7.59 25.40
CA CYS A 388 -8.73 -8.89 25.55
C CYS A 388 -7.23 -8.77 25.25
N ALA A 389 -6.39 -9.43 26.02
CA ALA A 389 -5.00 -9.67 25.64
C ALA A 389 -4.94 -10.94 24.80
N VAL A 390 -4.23 -10.88 23.68
CA VAL A 390 -3.99 -12.02 22.79
C VAL A 390 -2.64 -12.65 23.16
N ALA A 391 -2.62 -13.98 23.27
CA ALA A 391 -1.40 -14.71 23.59
C ALA A 391 -0.41 -14.67 22.41
N GLN A 392 0.88 -14.47 22.69
CA GLN A 392 1.92 -14.69 21.68
C GLN A 392 2.21 -16.19 21.59
N VAL A 393 2.22 -16.70 20.37
CA VAL A 393 2.43 -18.12 20.10
C VAL A 393 3.51 -18.31 19.01
N PRO A 394 4.19 -19.46 18.95
CA PRO A 394 4.93 -19.88 17.76
C PRO A 394 3.95 -20.11 16.61
N PHE A 395 4.41 -20.00 15.39
CA PHE A 395 3.61 -20.12 14.16
C PHE A 395 2.73 -21.38 14.07
N GLU A 396 3.11 -22.48 14.74
CA GLU A 396 2.36 -23.75 14.63
C GLU A 396 1.58 -24.12 15.91
N GLY A 397 0.28 -24.27 15.78
CA GLY A 397 -0.52 -25.15 16.64
C GLY A 397 -1.22 -24.56 17.86
N GLU A 398 -1.04 -23.29 18.20
CA GLU A 398 -1.72 -22.63 19.31
C GLU A 398 -2.45 -21.36 18.84
N SER A 399 -3.59 -21.02 19.43
CA SER A 399 -4.35 -19.83 19.07
C SER A 399 -3.74 -18.58 19.70
N GLY A 400 -3.42 -17.58 18.88
CA GLY A 400 -2.81 -16.34 19.34
C GLY A 400 -2.24 -15.48 18.21
N PHE A 401 -1.28 -14.59 18.54
CA PHE A 401 -0.53 -13.85 17.55
C PHE A 401 0.91 -14.34 17.44
N PHE A 402 1.48 -14.22 16.27
CA PHE A 402 2.88 -14.51 15.98
C PHE A 402 3.52 -13.39 15.17
N TYR A 403 4.83 -13.38 15.11
CA TYR A 403 5.61 -12.39 14.39
C TYR A 403 6.34 -13.04 13.22
N GLN A 404 6.26 -12.40 12.06
CA GLN A 404 7.00 -12.76 10.85
C GLN A 404 7.99 -11.66 10.51
N GLU A 405 9.23 -12.06 10.25
CA GLU A 405 10.34 -11.14 9.93
C GLU A 405 10.26 -10.72 8.49
N GLY A 406 9.36 -10.26 7.85
CA GLY A 406 9.26 -9.89 6.44
C GLY A 406 10.52 -10.15 5.59
N GLU A 407 10.36 -10.76 4.46
CA GLU A 407 11.41 -10.92 3.46
C GLU A 407 11.58 -9.64 2.61
N ARG A 408 12.52 -9.63 1.65
CA ARG A 408 12.74 -8.47 0.79
C ARG A 408 11.47 -8.10 0.01
N GLY A 409 10.87 -6.96 0.36
CA GLY A 409 9.64 -6.44 -0.29
C GLY A 409 8.37 -6.66 0.51
N THR A 410 8.44 -7.37 1.65
CA THR A 410 7.34 -7.48 2.59
C THR A 410 7.68 -6.78 3.91
N CYS A 411 6.67 -6.21 4.57
CA CYS A 411 6.90 -5.60 5.88
C CYS A 411 7.04 -6.68 6.97
N PRO A 412 7.82 -6.42 8.04
CA PRO A 412 7.70 -7.22 9.25
C PRO A 412 6.28 -7.11 9.79
N GLN A 413 5.65 -8.23 10.14
CA GLN A 413 4.25 -8.21 10.51
C GLN A 413 3.92 -9.03 11.76
N LEU A 414 2.85 -8.61 12.44
CA LEU A 414 2.18 -9.38 13.46
C LEU A 414 0.93 -9.99 12.84
N SER A 415 0.84 -11.30 12.84
CA SER A 415 -0.30 -12.04 12.31
C SER A 415 -1.04 -12.78 13.42
N LEU A 416 -2.32 -13.07 13.21
CA LEU A 416 -3.10 -13.90 14.08
C LEU A 416 -3.25 -15.29 13.48
N THR A 417 -3.27 -16.30 14.32
CA THR A 417 -3.63 -17.64 13.87
C THR A 417 -5.11 -17.67 13.44
N PRO A 418 -5.53 -18.54 12.52
CA PRO A 418 -6.91 -18.56 12.01
C PRO A 418 -7.98 -18.61 13.10
N ASP A 419 -7.74 -19.40 14.15
CA ASP A 419 -8.66 -19.53 15.28
C ASP A 419 -8.70 -18.31 16.22
N ALA A 420 -7.70 -17.41 16.12
CA ALA A 420 -7.59 -16.21 16.94
C ALA A 420 -8.03 -14.94 16.18
N HIS A 421 -8.59 -15.06 14.99
CA HIS A 421 -9.11 -13.90 14.27
C HIS A 421 -10.28 -13.27 15.04
N PRO A 422 -10.25 -11.95 15.28
CA PRO A 422 -11.31 -11.27 15.98
C PRO A 422 -12.56 -11.12 15.09
N PRO A 423 -13.75 -11.00 15.69
CA PRO A 423 -14.96 -10.75 14.93
C PRO A 423 -14.93 -9.36 14.30
N VAL A 424 -15.71 -9.18 13.24
CA VAL A 424 -15.91 -7.87 12.58
C VAL A 424 -16.27 -6.78 13.60
N ARG A 425 -15.69 -5.58 13.45
CA ARG A 425 -15.78 -4.44 14.38
C ARG A 425 -15.01 -4.62 15.70
N ALA A 426 -14.13 -5.58 15.79
CA ALA A 426 -13.13 -5.60 16.83
C ALA A 426 -12.01 -4.59 16.49
N VAL A 427 -11.42 -3.96 17.50
CA VAL A 427 -10.27 -3.07 17.33
C VAL A 427 -9.04 -3.73 17.90
N LEU A 428 -8.04 -3.99 17.07
CA LEU A 428 -6.76 -4.51 17.51
C LEU A 428 -5.80 -3.36 17.80
N ARG A 429 -5.08 -3.47 18.89
CA ARG A 429 -3.98 -2.58 19.27
C ARG A 429 -2.74 -3.40 19.58
N ALA A 430 -1.66 -3.14 18.88
CA ALA A 430 -0.36 -3.73 19.14
C ALA A 430 0.60 -2.66 19.67
N GLU A 431 1.10 -2.88 20.88
CA GLU A 431 2.16 -2.06 21.48
C GLU A 431 3.46 -2.86 21.42
N CYS A 432 4.38 -2.46 20.56
CA CYS A 432 5.68 -3.10 20.42
C CYS A 432 6.80 -2.17 20.89
N PHE A 433 7.77 -2.72 21.60
CA PHE A 433 8.92 -1.96 22.12
C PHE A 433 10.17 -2.39 21.35
N ALA A 434 10.68 -1.52 20.49
CA ALA A 434 12.02 -1.68 19.91
C ALA A 434 13.03 -0.88 20.75
N GLU A 435 14.08 -1.53 21.22
CA GLU A 435 15.22 -0.78 21.76
C GLU A 435 15.86 -0.01 20.59
N ILE A 436 16.17 1.29 20.79
CA ILE A 436 16.99 2.02 19.82
C ILE A 436 18.36 1.36 19.85
N LEU A 437 18.79 0.84 18.71
CA LEU A 437 20.15 0.41 18.57
C LEU A 437 21.07 1.64 18.60
N LEU A 438 22.13 1.56 19.34
CA LEU A 438 23.09 2.63 19.53
C LEU A 438 24.05 2.65 18.33
N GLU A 439 24.27 3.84 17.78
CA GLU A 439 25.26 4.06 16.71
C GLU A 439 26.70 3.78 17.21
N ASP A 440 27.61 3.52 16.30
CA ASP A 440 29.03 3.34 16.60
C ASP A 440 29.58 4.57 17.36
N GLY A 441 30.28 4.32 18.44
CA GLY A 441 30.79 5.33 19.38
C GLY A 441 29.87 5.63 20.55
N ALA A 442 28.60 5.20 20.56
CA ALA A 442 27.71 5.37 21.70
C ALA A 442 28.05 4.38 22.83
N GLN A 443 27.88 4.79 24.09
CA GLN A 443 28.12 3.94 25.24
C GLN A 443 27.14 2.76 25.29
N CYS A 444 27.65 1.55 25.37
CA CYS A 444 26.89 0.32 25.44
C CYS A 444 27.32 -0.56 26.64
N ALA A 445 26.44 -1.43 27.06
CA ALA A 445 26.73 -2.45 28.07
C ALA A 445 26.56 -3.89 27.55
N ARG A 446 25.95 -4.03 26.35
CA ARG A 446 25.66 -5.32 25.72
C ARG A 446 25.76 -5.19 24.21
N HIS A 447 26.19 -6.25 23.53
CA HIS A 447 26.29 -6.31 22.07
C HIS A 447 24.95 -5.99 21.38
N SER A 448 23.84 -6.48 21.94
CA SER A 448 22.49 -6.26 21.41
C SER A 448 21.99 -4.81 21.45
N GLN A 449 22.72 -3.90 22.07
CA GLN A 449 22.38 -2.47 22.09
C GLN A 449 22.95 -1.70 20.90
N CYS A 450 23.87 -2.30 20.15
CA CYS A 450 24.59 -1.65 19.05
C CYS A 450 23.98 -2.01 17.69
N GLU A 451 23.89 -1.05 16.77
CA GLU A 451 23.52 -1.31 15.36
C GLU A 451 24.49 -2.28 14.69
N SER A 452 25.78 -2.19 15.05
CA SER A 452 26.82 -3.10 14.57
C SER A 452 26.73 -4.51 15.17
N GLY A 453 25.85 -4.74 16.17
CA GLY A 453 25.79 -5.97 16.93
C GLY A 453 27.01 -6.19 17.84
N PHE A 454 27.92 -5.21 17.99
CA PHE A 454 29.15 -5.36 18.77
C PHE A 454 29.38 -4.18 19.72
N CYS A 455 29.41 -4.51 21.03
CA CYS A 455 29.82 -3.61 22.09
C CYS A 455 31.24 -3.97 22.53
N ASP A 456 32.20 -3.08 22.32
CA ASP A 456 33.58 -3.29 22.77
C ASP A 456 33.66 -3.06 24.29
N GLY A 457 33.82 -4.14 25.03
CA GLY A 457 33.92 -4.09 26.50
C GLY A 457 35.21 -3.44 27.04
N ALA A 458 36.18 -3.09 26.17
CA ALA A 458 37.37 -2.37 26.58
C ALA A 458 37.17 -0.85 26.68
N ILE A 459 36.21 -0.34 25.88
CA ILE A 459 35.86 1.07 25.80
C ILE A 459 34.39 1.34 26.16
N ASP A 460 33.61 0.30 26.45
CA ASP A 460 32.17 0.36 26.73
C ASP A 460 31.40 1.14 25.64
N ALA A 461 31.76 0.93 24.35
CA ALA A 461 31.14 1.63 23.23
C ALA A 461 30.81 0.69 22.07
N CYS A 462 29.76 1.03 21.32
CA CYS A 462 29.42 0.37 20.08
C CYS A 462 30.52 0.60 19.03
N THR A 463 31.01 -0.45 18.41
CA THR A 463 32.01 -0.38 17.35
C THR A 463 31.63 -1.33 16.23
N SER A 464 31.97 -0.97 14.99
CA SER A 464 31.98 -1.92 13.90
C SER A 464 32.88 -3.11 14.27
N HIS A 465 32.48 -4.32 13.94
CA HIS A 465 33.18 -5.56 14.29
C HIS A 465 34.69 -5.39 14.04
N PRO A 466 35.57 -5.69 15.00
CA PRO A 466 37.00 -5.62 14.75
C PRO A 466 37.33 -6.57 13.61
N GLU A 467 38.01 -6.07 12.58
CA GLU A 467 38.52 -6.90 11.48
C GLU A 467 39.26 -8.07 12.10
N LEU A 468 38.85 -9.27 11.76
CA LEU A 468 39.57 -10.47 12.15
C LEU A 468 41.05 -10.33 11.65
N PRO A 469 42.04 -10.44 12.51
CA PRO A 469 43.42 -10.33 12.07
C PRO A 469 43.70 -11.44 11.05
N GLY A 470 43.81 -11.09 9.77
CA GLY A 470 44.06 -12.03 8.67
C GLY A 470 43.42 -11.72 7.32
N SER A 471 42.59 -10.65 7.20
CA SER A 471 42.12 -10.24 5.88
C SER A 471 43.02 -9.13 5.29
N GLU A 472 44.23 -9.48 4.89
CA GLU A 472 45.00 -8.63 3.97
C GLU A 472 44.29 -8.61 2.60
N PRO A 473 44.03 -7.41 2.01
CA PRO A 473 43.57 -7.36 0.64
C PRO A 473 44.61 -7.96 -0.29
N PRO A 474 44.20 -8.68 -1.36
CA PRO A 474 45.15 -9.26 -2.29
C PRO A 474 46.03 -8.16 -2.89
N PRO A 475 47.36 -8.39 -3.09
CA PRO A 475 48.25 -7.39 -3.63
C PRO A 475 47.79 -7.00 -5.03
N THR A 476 47.59 -5.69 -5.22
CA THR A 476 47.38 -5.08 -6.55
C THR A 476 48.65 -5.35 -7.36
N GLY A 477 48.56 -6.33 -8.24
CA GLY A 477 49.62 -6.61 -9.23
C GLY A 477 49.74 -5.43 -10.20
N GLY A 478 50.98 -4.96 -10.37
CA GLY A 478 51.40 -3.97 -11.33
C GLY A 478 51.39 -4.46 -12.78
#